data_ad394f8e962c74cc320c5e83d0548552
#
_entry.id   ad394f8e962c74cc320c5e83d0548552
#
_cell.length_a   1.000
_cell.length_b   1.000
_cell.length_c   1.000
_cell.angle_alpha   90.00
_cell.angle_beta   90.00
_cell.angle_gamma   90.00
#
_symmetry.space_group_name_H-M   'P 1'
#
loop_
_entity.id
_entity.type
_entity.pdbx_description
1 polymer ?
#
loop_
_entity_poly.entity_id
_entity_poly.type
_entity_poly.pdbx_seq_one_letter_code
_entity_poly.pdbx_strand_id
1 'polypeptide(L)'
;MQHYDVILFDVDGTLIDSAPGILNTLEEVFTKMGVDVTHVNLRRYLGPPLRKSFGEHFSDPAKIEEATELYRESYREKGSHEGTAYPGAAEMLRRLKEAGFVLCTATSKPTVVVTPILEEQGLAPYFDFIGGASMDESRDTKTEVVRYVLTQPCVQGKRVLVVGDRNDDMRGAADCGLDAAGALYGYGSREELEPFGPVLLAESCEELTDKLLACRANG
;
A
#
# COMPACT_ATOMS: atom_id res chain seq x y z
N MET A 1 9.67 3.47 -24.06
CA MET A 1 9.26 3.09 -22.66
C MET A 1 8.89 1.62 -22.68
N GLN A 2 9.08 0.91 -21.58
CA GLN A 2 8.67 -0.50 -21.50
C GLN A 2 7.14 -0.62 -21.48
N HIS A 3 6.61 -1.68 -22.12
CA HIS A 3 5.19 -1.99 -22.12
C HIS A 3 4.83 -2.84 -20.87
N TYR A 4 3.72 -2.54 -20.23
CA TYR A 4 3.17 -3.33 -19.12
C TYR A 4 1.72 -3.72 -19.40
N ASP A 5 1.33 -4.91 -18.91
CA ASP A 5 -0.02 -5.45 -19.03
C ASP A 5 -0.78 -5.37 -17.70
N VAL A 6 -0.04 -5.46 -16.60
CA VAL A 6 -0.56 -5.52 -15.23
C VAL A 6 0.06 -4.44 -14.38
N ILE A 7 -0.76 -3.80 -13.56
CA ILE A 7 -0.30 -2.86 -12.53
C ILE A 7 -0.70 -3.40 -11.17
N LEU A 8 0.28 -3.55 -10.28
CA LEU A 8 0.07 -3.89 -8.88
C LEU A 8 0.16 -2.61 -8.05
N PHE A 9 -0.94 -2.16 -7.48
CA PHE A 9 -0.99 -0.98 -6.64
C PHE A 9 -0.81 -1.31 -5.16
N ASP A 10 0.02 -0.57 -4.45
CA ASP A 10 -0.20 -0.41 -3.01
C ASP A 10 -1.47 0.40 -2.76
N VAL A 11 -1.93 0.44 -1.51
CA VAL A 11 -3.19 1.11 -1.16
C VAL A 11 -2.94 2.31 -0.25
N ASP A 12 -2.33 2.10 0.93
CA ASP A 12 -2.10 3.16 1.91
C ASP A 12 -0.98 4.10 1.44
N GLY A 13 -1.30 5.38 1.20
CA GLY A 13 -0.35 6.34 0.63
C GLY A 13 -0.28 6.34 -0.90
N THR A 14 -0.90 5.38 -1.57
CA THR A 14 -0.89 5.28 -3.03
C THR A 14 -2.28 5.51 -3.65
N LEU A 15 -3.31 4.87 -3.13
CA LEU A 15 -4.71 5.02 -3.58
C LEU A 15 -5.55 5.73 -2.55
N ILE A 16 -5.24 5.55 -1.27
CA ILE A 16 -6.00 6.06 -0.14
C ILE A 16 -5.04 6.79 0.82
N ASP A 17 -5.37 8.02 1.19
CA ASP A 17 -4.77 8.68 2.34
C ASP A 17 -5.43 8.14 3.62
N SER A 18 -4.84 7.09 4.16
CA SER A 18 -5.27 6.43 5.41
C SER A 18 -4.52 6.94 6.64
N ALA A 19 -3.63 7.94 6.46
CA ALA A 19 -2.84 8.48 7.57
C ALA A 19 -3.70 8.95 8.76
N PRO A 20 -4.84 9.65 8.58
CA PRO A 20 -5.65 10.07 9.72
C PRO A 20 -6.06 8.88 10.61
N GLY A 21 -6.65 7.85 10.03
CA GLY A 21 -7.10 6.68 10.77
C GLY A 21 -5.97 5.87 11.40
N ILE A 22 -4.85 5.70 10.69
CA ILE A 22 -3.67 5.01 11.22
C ILE A 22 -3.09 5.77 12.42
N LEU A 23 -2.89 7.08 12.28
CA LEU A 23 -2.26 7.90 13.32
C LEU A 23 -3.14 8.01 14.57
N ASN A 24 -4.45 8.24 14.40
CA ASN A 24 -5.40 8.31 15.50
C ASN A 24 -5.46 6.97 16.26
N THR A 25 -5.48 5.85 15.54
CA THR A 25 -5.47 4.53 16.15
C THR A 25 -4.16 4.24 16.89
N LEU A 26 -3.00 4.60 16.32
CA LEU A 26 -1.71 4.46 17.00
C LEU A 26 -1.66 5.26 18.30
N GLU A 27 -2.09 6.52 18.28
CA GLU A 27 -2.13 7.39 19.46
C GLU A 27 -3.06 6.82 20.54
N GLU A 28 -4.24 6.33 20.17
CA GLU A 28 -5.18 5.66 21.07
C GLU A 28 -4.54 4.44 21.75
N VAL A 29 -3.89 3.55 20.98
CA VAL A 29 -3.27 2.34 21.49
C VAL A 29 -2.07 2.65 22.40
N PHE A 30 -1.17 3.55 21.98
CA PHE A 30 -0.05 3.95 22.81
C PHE A 30 -0.52 4.55 24.15
N THR A 31 -1.56 5.39 24.11
CA THR A 31 -2.16 5.96 25.33
C THR A 31 -2.73 4.87 26.24
N LYS A 32 -3.49 3.91 25.71
CA LYS A 32 -4.02 2.76 26.46
C LYS A 32 -2.92 1.89 27.08
N MET A 33 -1.80 1.73 26.38
CA MET A 33 -0.66 0.96 26.82
C MET A 33 0.29 1.74 27.75
N GLY A 34 -0.05 3.00 28.07
CA GLY A 34 0.73 3.86 28.99
C GLY A 34 2.01 4.42 28.39
N VAL A 35 2.11 4.49 27.07
CA VAL A 35 3.25 5.08 26.35
C VAL A 35 2.95 6.54 26.01
N ASP A 36 3.80 7.45 26.46
CA ASP A 36 3.74 8.86 26.05
C ASP A 36 4.36 9.04 24.67
N VAL A 37 3.53 9.39 23.70
CA VAL A 37 3.92 9.63 22.32
C VAL A 37 3.87 11.11 21.89
N THR A 38 3.72 12.04 22.85
CA THR A 38 3.63 13.49 22.60
C THR A 38 4.82 14.04 21.80
N HIS A 39 5.99 13.41 21.96
CA HIS A 39 7.23 13.80 21.27
C HIS A 39 7.65 12.82 20.16
N VAL A 40 6.81 11.84 19.84
CA VAL A 40 7.08 10.84 18.80
C VAL A 40 6.45 11.28 17.50
N ASN A 41 7.25 11.34 16.43
CA ASN A 41 6.68 11.51 15.09
C ASN A 41 6.02 10.21 14.63
N LEU A 42 4.72 10.06 14.90
CA LEU A 42 3.95 8.85 14.54
C LEU A 42 3.88 8.60 13.02
N ARG A 43 4.10 9.64 12.18
CA ARG A 43 4.10 9.46 10.72
C ARG A 43 5.17 8.49 10.22
N ARG A 44 6.23 8.27 10.99
CA ARG A 44 7.26 7.25 10.69
C ARG A 44 6.73 5.82 10.68
N TYR A 45 5.57 5.58 11.28
CA TYR A 45 4.90 4.28 11.34
C TYR A 45 3.87 4.06 10.21
N LEU A 46 3.73 5.03 9.29
CA LEU A 46 2.95 4.83 8.08
C LEU A 46 3.73 3.95 7.10
N GLY A 47 3.23 2.75 6.83
CA GLY A 47 3.84 1.75 5.95
C GLY A 47 4.52 0.58 6.66
N PRO A 48 5.40 0.76 7.68
CA PRO A 48 6.02 -0.35 8.38
C PRO A 48 5.01 -1.31 9.05
N PRO A 49 5.35 -2.61 9.18
CA PRO A 49 4.52 -3.57 9.91
C PRO A 49 4.30 -3.15 11.37
N LEU A 50 3.09 -3.35 11.90
CA LEU A 50 2.68 -2.91 13.25
C LEU A 50 3.61 -3.42 14.36
N ARG A 51 3.97 -4.72 14.32
CA ARG A 51 4.86 -5.31 15.32
C ARG A 51 6.24 -4.67 15.34
N LYS A 52 6.75 -4.26 14.19
CA LYS A 52 8.01 -3.50 14.11
C LYS A 52 7.86 -2.14 14.79
N SER A 53 6.75 -1.45 14.52
CA SER A 53 6.47 -0.14 15.11
C SER A 53 6.28 -0.23 16.64
N PHE A 54 5.51 -1.20 17.13
CA PHE A 54 5.34 -1.42 18.56
C PHE A 54 6.60 -1.95 19.25
N GLY A 55 7.43 -2.74 18.54
CA GLY A 55 8.72 -3.22 19.05
C GLY A 55 9.74 -2.13 19.36
N GLU A 56 9.55 -0.90 18.84
CA GLU A 56 10.38 0.25 19.25
C GLU A 56 10.04 0.76 20.66
N HIS A 57 8.85 0.44 21.17
CA HIS A 57 8.35 0.91 22.48
C HIS A 57 8.23 -0.22 23.53
N PHE A 58 8.07 -1.45 23.08
CA PHE A 58 7.91 -2.61 23.95
C PHE A 58 8.98 -3.65 23.64
N SER A 59 9.69 -4.11 24.70
CA SER A 59 10.66 -5.22 24.60
C SER A 59 10.03 -6.59 24.87
N ASP A 60 8.85 -6.61 25.51
CA ASP A 60 8.10 -7.82 25.81
C ASP A 60 7.23 -8.23 24.58
N PRO A 61 7.46 -9.42 23.99
CA PRO A 61 6.66 -9.90 22.88
C PRO A 61 5.15 -9.96 23.17
N ALA A 62 4.77 -10.26 24.41
CA ALA A 62 3.36 -10.30 24.81
C ALA A 62 2.70 -8.91 24.72
N LYS A 63 3.43 -7.85 25.09
CA LYS A 63 2.95 -6.47 24.98
C LYS A 63 2.89 -5.99 23.52
N ILE A 64 3.81 -6.44 22.68
CA ILE A 64 3.76 -6.14 21.23
C ILE A 64 2.50 -6.77 20.62
N GLU A 65 2.18 -8.00 20.98
CA GLU A 65 0.99 -8.68 20.50
C GLU A 65 -0.29 -8.01 21.02
N GLU A 66 -0.36 -7.69 22.31
CA GLU A 66 -1.47 -6.96 22.92
C GLU A 66 -1.72 -5.62 22.20
N ALA A 67 -0.67 -4.83 21.95
CA ALA A 67 -0.76 -3.57 21.23
C ALA A 67 -1.23 -3.77 19.79
N THR A 68 -0.76 -4.85 19.14
CA THR A 68 -1.14 -5.18 17.76
C THR A 68 -2.62 -5.56 17.66
N GLU A 69 -3.13 -6.35 18.61
CA GLU A 69 -4.55 -6.73 18.66
C GLU A 69 -5.45 -5.53 18.96
N LEU A 70 -5.08 -4.69 19.95
CA LEU A 70 -5.78 -3.44 20.26
C LEU A 70 -5.84 -2.52 19.04
N TYR A 71 -4.73 -2.41 18.30
CA TYR A 71 -4.70 -1.62 17.07
C TYR A 71 -5.65 -2.20 16.02
N ARG A 72 -5.61 -3.50 15.75
CA ARG A 72 -6.45 -4.17 14.76
C ARG A 72 -7.94 -3.99 15.06
N GLU A 73 -8.31 -4.07 16.34
CA GLU A 73 -9.69 -3.88 16.78
C GLU A 73 -10.14 -2.42 16.59
N SER A 74 -9.40 -1.45 17.16
CA SER A 74 -9.73 -0.03 17.05
C SER A 74 -9.70 0.48 15.60
N TYR A 75 -8.70 0.04 14.81
CA TYR A 75 -8.61 0.41 13.40
C TYR A 75 -9.81 -0.11 12.60
N ARG A 76 -10.22 -1.35 12.81
CA ARG A 76 -11.39 -1.93 12.13
C ARG A 76 -12.68 -1.18 12.47
N GLU A 77 -12.85 -0.77 13.74
CA GLU A 77 -14.08 -0.12 14.21
C GLU A 77 -14.18 1.36 13.82
N LYS A 78 -13.06 2.05 13.73
CA LYS A 78 -12.99 3.51 13.54
C LYS A 78 -12.00 3.92 12.45
N GLY A 79 -10.72 3.63 12.64
CA GLY A 79 -9.63 4.17 11.81
C GLY A 79 -9.76 3.81 10.33
N SER A 80 -10.33 2.64 10.00
CA SER A 80 -10.54 2.22 8.60
C SER A 80 -11.49 3.14 7.83
N HIS A 81 -12.38 3.86 8.51
CA HIS A 81 -13.37 4.79 7.95
C HIS A 81 -12.87 6.24 7.88
N GLU A 82 -11.69 6.53 8.44
CA GLU A 82 -11.12 7.88 8.46
C GLU A 82 -10.23 8.17 7.24
N GLY A 83 -9.96 7.17 6.42
CA GLY A 83 -9.20 7.31 5.17
C GLY A 83 -10.08 7.81 4.02
N THR A 84 -9.46 8.51 3.07
CA THR A 84 -10.13 8.95 1.84
C THR A 84 -9.28 8.64 0.61
N ALA A 85 -9.92 8.29 -0.52
CA ALA A 85 -9.20 8.10 -1.77
C ALA A 85 -8.47 9.41 -2.18
N TYR A 86 -7.25 9.28 -2.67
CA TYR A 86 -6.53 10.44 -3.20
C TYR A 86 -7.32 11.09 -4.35
N PRO A 87 -7.25 12.43 -4.51
CA PRO A 87 -7.88 13.12 -5.63
C PRO A 87 -7.43 12.49 -6.97
N GLY A 88 -8.39 12.07 -7.77
CA GLY A 88 -8.14 11.44 -9.07
C GLY A 88 -7.89 9.92 -9.03
N ALA A 89 -7.82 9.26 -7.88
CA ALA A 89 -7.55 7.82 -7.81
C ALA A 89 -8.60 6.97 -8.55
N ALA A 90 -9.90 7.23 -8.35
CA ALA A 90 -10.96 6.51 -9.05
C ALA A 90 -10.91 6.74 -10.57
N GLU A 91 -10.65 7.98 -11.01
CA GLU A 91 -10.50 8.32 -12.42
C GLU A 91 -9.26 7.66 -13.04
N MET A 92 -8.14 7.62 -12.32
CA MET A 92 -6.94 6.88 -12.71
C MET A 92 -7.27 5.42 -12.98
N LEU A 93 -7.87 4.73 -12.00
CA LEU A 93 -8.20 3.31 -12.13
C LEU A 93 -9.17 3.07 -13.31
N ARG A 94 -10.18 3.92 -13.48
CA ARG A 94 -11.12 3.85 -14.60
C ARG A 94 -10.40 3.94 -15.94
N ARG A 95 -9.55 4.96 -16.14
CA ARG A 95 -8.80 5.18 -17.38
C ARG A 95 -7.83 4.02 -17.70
N LEU A 96 -7.16 3.50 -16.69
CA LEU A 96 -6.26 2.35 -16.84
C LEU A 96 -7.03 1.08 -17.22
N LYS A 97 -8.21 0.82 -16.63
CA LYS A 97 -9.10 -0.28 -17.03
C LYS A 97 -9.56 -0.15 -18.48
N GLU A 98 -10.01 1.03 -18.88
CA GLU A 98 -10.44 1.31 -20.25
C GLU A 98 -9.31 1.13 -21.28
N ALA A 99 -8.07 1.45 -20.88
CA ALA A 99 -6.89 1.17 -21.68
C ALA A 99 -6.53 -0.34 -21.71
N GLY A 100 -7.24 -1.20 -20.95
CA GLY A 100 -7.10 -2.65 -20.95
C GLY A 100 -5.99 -3.16 -20.02
N PHE A 101 -5.53 -2.40 -19.04
CA PHE A 101 -4.66 -2.93 -17.99
C PHE A 101 -5.42 -3.91 -17.09
N VAL A 102 -4.73 -4.94 -16.62
CA VAL A 102 -5.14 -5.73 -15.47
C VAL A 102 -4.68 -4.97 -14.23
N LEU A 103 -5.60 -4.69 -13.31
CA LEU A 103 -5.31 -3.97 -12.08
C LEU A 103 -5.45 -4.89 -10.89
N CYS A 104 -4.42 -4.96 -10.06
CA CYS A 104 -4.45 -5.71 -8.82
C CYS A 104 -3.91 -4.84 -7.69
N THR A 105 -4.28 -5.16 -6.44
CA THR A 105 -3.58 -4.59 -5.29
C THR A 105 -2.46 -5.52 -4.83
N ALA A 106 -1.41 -4.95 -4.26
CA ALA A 106 -0.33 -5.64 -3.57
C ALA A 106 0.08 -4.82 -2.33
N THR A 107 -0.74 -4.88 -1.28
CA THR A 107 -0.59 -4.05 -0.08
C THR A 107 -0.15 -4.85 1.14
N SER A 108 0.63 -4.24 2.03
CA SER A 108 0.97 -4.81 3.34
C SER A 108 -0.22 -4.84 4.31
N LYS A 109 -1.34 -4.19 3.96
CA LYS A 109 -2.58 -4.32 4.72
C LYS A 109 -3.23 -5.68 4.45
N PRO A 110 -3.73 -6.41 5.48
CA PRO A 110 -4.40 -7.69 5.26
C PRO A 110 -5.59 -7.60 4.30
N THR A 111 -5.73 -8.60 3.41
CA THR A 111 -6.78 -8.61 2.38
C THR A 111 -8.18 -8.42 2.98
N VAL A 112 -8.47 -9.05 4.12
CA VAL A 112 -9.77 -8.94 4.81
C VAL A 112 -10.05 -7.55 5.38
N VAL A 113 -9.00 -6.73 5.57
CA VAL A 113 -9.11 -5.35 6.05
C VAL A 113 -9.21 -4.37 4.88
N VAL A 114 -8.40 -4.57 3.85
CA VAL A 114 -8.35 -3.62 2.72
C VAL A 114 -9.56 -3.74 1.79
N THR A 115 -10.14 -4.92 1.64
CA THR A 115 -11.29 -5.13 0.74
C THR A 115 -12.48 -4.24 1.09
N PRO A 116 -13.02 -4.24 2.34
CA PRO A 116 -14.12 -3.35 2.68
C PRO A 116 -13.78 -1.86 2.57
N ILE A 117 -12.53 -1.47 2.82
CA ILE A 117 -12.08 -0.08 2.62
C ILE A 117 -12.18 0.32 1.15
N LEU A 118 -11.69 -0.52 0.24
CA LEU A 118 -11.78 -0.27 -1.21
C LEU A 118 -13.25 -0.26 -1.69
N GLU A 119 -14.12 -1.08 -1.11
CA GLU A 119 -15.56 -1.09 -1.40
C GLU A 119 -16.21 0.23 -0.95
N GLU A 120 -15.93 0.68 0.28
CA GLU A 120 -16.45 1.94 0.83
C GLU A 120 -15.99 3.15 0.01
N GLN A 121 -14.74 3.13 -0.47
CA GLN A 121 -14.20 4.20 -1.33
C GLN A 121 -14.63 4.08 -2.81
N GLY A 122 -15.40 3.06 -3.18
CA GLY A 122 -15.85 2.82 -4.55
C GLY A 122 -14.73 2.41 -5.52
N LEU A 123 -13.60 1.94 -5.01
CA LEU A 123 -12.43 1.57 -5.81
C LEU A 123 -12.39 0.07 -6.15
N ALA A 124 -13.02 -0.79 -5.33
CA ALA A 124 -12.98 -2.24 -5.49
C ALA A 124 -13.39 -2.74 -6.89
N PRO A 125 -14.42 -2.17 -7.58
CA PRO A 125 -14.85 -2.66 -8.89
C PRO A 125 -13.81 -2.55 -10.00
N TYR A 126 -12.76 -1.75 -9.83
CA TYR A 126 -11.72 -1.60 -10.84
C TYR A 126 -10.66 -2.71 -10.80
N PHE A 127 -10.59 -3.49 -9.72
CA PHE A 127 -9.56 -4.51 -9.54
C PHE A 127 -9.99 -5.88 -10.05
N ASP A 128 -9.10 -6.51 -10.81
CA ASP A 128 -9.24 -7.92 -11.22
C ASP A 128 -8.87 -8.87 -10.08
N PHE A 129 -8.04 -8.39 -9.15
CA PHE A 129 -7.67 -9.13 -7.95
C PHE A 129 -7.27 -8.18 -6.82
N ILE A 130 -7.79 -8.39 -5.62
CA ILE A 130 -7.40 -7.67 -4.41
C ILE A 130 -6.47 -8.55 -3.60
N GLY A 131 -5.17 -8.26 -3.68
CA GLY A 131 -4.10 -8.93 -2.94
C GLY A 131 -3.57 -8.06 -1.80
N GLY A 132 -3.39 -8.67 -0.64
CA GLY A 132 -2.81 -8.03 0.54
C GLY A 132 -2.14 -9.05 1.45
N ALA A 133 -1.61 -8.62 2.59
CA ALA A 133 -1.05 -9.49 3.60
C ALA A 133 -2.07 -10.51 4.11
N SER A 134 -1.61 -11.55 4.81
CA SER A 134 -2.46 -12.51 5.52
C SER A 134 -2.57 -12.15 7.00
N MET A 135 -3.65 -12.60 7.65
CA MET A 135 -3.82 -12.39 9.09
C MET A 135 -2.94 -13.32 9.93
N ASP A 136 -2.56 -14.46 9.39
CA ASP A 136 -1.73 -15.49 10.03
C ASP A 136 -0.22 -15.31 9.81
N GLU A 137 0.18 -14.17 9.21
CA GLU A 137 1.58 -13.81 8.93
C GLU A 137 2.33 -14.74 7.97
N SER A 138 1.64 -15.69 7.33
CA SER A 138 2.24 -16.51 6.28
C SER A 138 2.62 -15.70 5.03
N ARG A 139 2.15 -14.44 4.97
CA ARG A 139 2.42 -13.44 3.94
C ARG A 139 2.35 -12.06 4.59
N ASP A 140 3.46 -11.53 5.09
CA ASP A 140 3.52 -10.30 5.88
C ASP A 140 4.39 -9.20 5.22
N THR A 141 5.39 -9.58 4.45
CA THR A 141 6.25 -8.62 3.74
C THR A 141 5.68 -8.23 2.37
N LYS A 142 6.03 -7.03 1.90
CA LYS A 142 5.64 -6.58 0.55
C LYS A 142 6.10 -7.57 -0.53
N THR A 143 7.31 -8.13 -0.42
CA THR A 143 7.85 -9.13 -1.34
C THR A 143 6.98 -10.39 -1.40
N GLU A 144 6.51 -10.90 -0.26
CA GLU A 144 5.63 -12.07 -0.20
C GLU A 144 4.25 -11.79 -0.80
N VAL A 145 3.71 -10.59 -0.55
CA VAL A 145 2.45 -10.16 -1.16
C VAL A 145 2.58 -10.06 -2.67
N VAL A 146 3.62 -9.42 -3.19
CA VAL A 146 3.86 -9.33 -4.63
C VAL A 146 4.00 -10.73 -5.24
N ARG A 147 4.82 -11.62 -4.65
CA ARG A 147 4.93 -13.02 -5.10
C ARG A 147 3.59 -13.74 -5.15
N TYR A 148 2.76 -13.55 -4.14
CA TYR A 148 1.42 -14.13 -4.10
C TYR A 148 0.52 -13.61 -5.23
N VAL A 149 0.54 -12.30 -5.49
CA VAL A 149 -0.26 -11.72 -6.59
C VAL A 149 0.24 -12.19 -7.96
N LEU A 150 1.56 -12.41 -8.13
CA LEU A 150 2.12 -12.96 -9.36
C LEU A 150 1.64 -14.39 -9.67
N THR A 151 1.18 -15.16 -8.67
CA THR A 151 0.60 -16.50 -8.89
C THR A 151 -0.83 -16.47 -9.41
N GLN A 152 -1.49 -15.31 -9.45
CA GLN A 152 -2.89 -15.22 -9.85
C GLN A 152 -3.06 -15.40 -11.36
N PRO A 153 -4.09 -16.12 -11.82
CA PRO A 153 -4.31 -16.40 -13.25
C PRO A 153 -4.39 -15.12 -14.10
N CYS A 154 -4.96 -14.03 -13.57
CA CYS A 154 -5.06 -12.75 -14.26
C CYS A 154 -3.69 -12.05 -14.46
N VAL A 155 -2.63 -12.47 -13.75
CA VAL A 155 -1.29 -11.86 -13.76
C VAL A 155 -0.26 -12.75 -14.49
N GLN A 156 -0.39 -14.07 -14.40
CA GLN A 156 0.61 -15.02 -14.93
C GLN A 156 0.97 -14.77 -16.39
N GLY A 157 2.28 -14.77 -16.68
CA GLY A 157 2.83 -14.62 -18.02
C GLY A 157 2.79 -13.21 -18.60
N LYS A 158 2.37 -12.22 -17.81
CA LYS A 158 2.23 -10.82 -18.21
C LYS A 158 3.37 -9.97 -17.68
N ARG A 159 3.61 -8.82 -18.31
CA ARG A 159 4.58 -7.82 -17.84
C ARG A 159 3.93 -6.96 -16.76
N VAL A 160 4.55 -6.95 -15.60
CA VAL A 160 4.01 -6.38 -14.37
C VAL A 160 4.82 -5.15 -13.95
N LEU A 161 4.11 -4.10 -13.50
CA LEU A 161 4.66 -2.92 -12.86
C LEU A 161 4.09 -2.82 -11.44
N VAL A 162 4.92 -2.57 -10.45
CA VAL A 162 4.49 -2.26 -9.08
C VAL A 162 4.42 -0.76 -8.91
N VAL A 163 3.33 -0.26 -8.31
CA VAL A 163 3.13 1.16 -8.00
C VAL A 163 2.95 1.29 -6.50
N GLY A 164 3.79 2.11 -5.88
CA GLY A 164 3.72 2.38 -4.44
C GLY A 164 4.40 3.69 -4.08
N ASP A 165 4.31 4.07 -2.81
CA ASP A 165 4.82 5.33 -2.30
C ASP A 165 5.96 5.18 -1.28
N ARG A 166 6.33 3.93 -0.92
CA ARG A 166 7.38 3.66 0.06
C ARG A 166 8.51 2.80 -0.51
N ASN A 167 9.65 2.84 0.16
CA ASN A 167 10.80 2.02 -0.17
C ASN A 167 10.50 0.51 -0.14
N ASP A 168 9.56 0.06 0.70
CA ASP A 168 9.16 -1.34 0.77
C ASP A 168 8.46 -1.80 -0.52
N ASP A 169 7.72 -0.93 -1.21
CA ASP A 169 7.13 -1.21 -2.53
C ASP A 169 8.21 -1.41 -3.59
N MET A 170 9.17 -0.47 -3.61
CA MET A 170 10.30 -0.53 -4.53
C MET A 170 11.13 -1.79 -4.31
N ARG A 171 11.40 -2.13 -3.03
CA ARG A 171 12.12 -3.35 -2.65
C ARG A 171 11.34 -4.59 -3.02
N GLY A 172 10.02 -4.63 -2.72
CA GLY A 172 9.16 -5.76 -3.06
C GLY A 172 9.13 -6.05 -4.56
N ALA A 173 9.13 -5.00 -5.39
CA ALA A 173 9.26 -5.12 -6.84
C ALA A 173 10.64 -5.69 -7.23
N ALA A 174 11.73 -5.09 -6.75
CA ALA A 174 13.11 -5.49 -7.06
C ALA A 174 13.39 -6.95 -6.67
N ASP A 175 12.97 -7.40 -5.48
CA ASP A 175 13.11 -8.77 -4.99
C ASP A 175 12.34 -9.80 -5.85
N CYS A 176 11.36 -9.33 -6.63
CA CYS A 176 10.59 -10.13 -7.58
C CYS A 176 11.07 -9.97 -9.04
N GLY A 177 12.12 -9.17 -9.28
CA GLY A 177 12.63 -8.89 -10.62
C GLY A 177 11.69 -8.04 -11.47
N LEU A 178 10.87 -7.18 -10.83
CA LEU A 178 9.90 -6.30 -11.46
C LEU A 178 10.36 -4.85 -11.46
N ASP A 179 9.84 -4.08 -12.40
CA ASP A 179 9.96 -2.64 -12.39
C ASP A 179 8.99 -2.02 -11.36
N ALA A 180 9.35 -0.85 -10.84
CA ALA A 180 8.53 -0.09 -9.91
C ALA A 180 8.31 1.35 -10.39
N ALA A 181 7.17 1.91 -10.00
CA ALA A 181 6.81 3.32 -10.15
C ALA A 181 6.50 3.92 -8.79
N GLY A 182 6.98 5.15 -8.55
CA GLY A 182 6.83 5.83 -7.27
C GLY A 182 5.76 6.92 -7.28
N ALA A 183 4.87 6.89 -6.28
CA ALA A 183 3.86 7.91 -6.00
C ALA A 183 4.41 8.91 -4.98
N LEU A 184 4.87 10.08 -5.45
CA LEU A 184 5.46 11.13 -4.59
C LEU A 184 4.40 11.96 -3.83
N TYR A 185 3.14 11.75 -4.12
CA TYR A 185 2.02 12.36 -3.39
C TYR A 185 1.63 11.58 -2.13
N GLY A 186 2.25 10.40 -1.91
CA GLY A 186 2.03 9.54 -0.74
C GLY A 186 2.87 9.93 0.48
N TYR A 187 3.28 8.94 1.26
CA TYR A 187 4.00 9.14 2.53
C TYR A 187 5.51 9.18 2.36
N GLY A 188 6.04 8.53 1.32
CA GLY A 188 7.46 8.49 1.02
C GLY A 188 7.95 9.75 0.31
N SER A 189 9.26 9.96 0.32
CA SER A 189 9.90 11.07 -0.37
C SER A 189 10.66 10.60 -1.60
N ARG A 190 11.02 11.56 -2.46
CA ARG A 190 11.86 11.30 -3.62
C ARG A 190 13.20 10.67 -3.22
N GLU A 191 13.82 11.16 -2.14
CA GLU A 191 15.08 10.65 -1.61
C GLU A 191 14.96 9.22 -1.09
N GLU A 192 13.77 8.82 -0.65
CA GLU A 192 13.47 7.45 -0.24
C GLU A 192 13.34 6.49 -1.44
N LEU A 193 12.71 6.96 -2.53
CA LEU A 193 12.37 6.10 -3.67
C LEU A 193 13.46 6.04 -4.76
N GLU A 194 14.12 7.15 -5.08
CA GLU A 194 15.11 7.23 -6.17
C GLU A 194 16.25 6.20 -6.09
N PRO A 195 16.78 5.83 -4.89
CA PRO A 195 17.85 4.83 -4.80
C PRO A 195 17.48 3.45 -5.36
N PHE A 196 16.18 3.14 -5.49
CA PHE A 196 15.70 1.88 -6.08
C PHE A 196 15.55 1.93 -7.61
N GLY A 197 15.77 3.08 -8.24
CA GLY A 197 15.69 3.26 -9.70
C GLY A 197 14.28 3.05 -10.27
N PRO A 198 13.22 3.66 -9.70
CA PRO A 198 11.88 3.53 -10.26
C PRO A 198 11.85 4.01 -11.71
N VAL A 199 11.11 3.30 -12.58
CA VAL A 199 11.02 3.64 -14.01
C VAL A 199 10.26 4.94 -14.26
N LEU A 200 9.44 5.36 -13.30
CA LEU A 200 8.78 6.67 -13.26
C LEU A 200 8.45 7.08 -11.83
N LEU A 201 8.36 8.39 -11.62
CA LEU A 201 7.88 9.04 -10.40
C LEU A 201 6.76 10.00 -10.79
N ALA A 202 5.74 10.17 -9.94
CA ALA A 202 4.59 11.04 -10.21
C ALA A 202 4.17 11.81 -8.95
N GLU A 203 3.85 13.10 -9.12
CA GLU A 203 3.45 14.01 -8.05
C GLU A 203 1.92 14.04 -7.82
N SER A 204 1.15 13.31 -8.66
CA SER A 204 -0.31 13.18 -8.54
C SER A 204 -0.83 11.92 -9.24
N CYS A 205 -2.07 11.51 -8.90
CA CYS A 205 -2.75 10.43 -9.61
C CYS A 205 -2.93 10.73 -11.10
N GLU A 206 -3.16 11.99 -11.48
CA GLU A 206 -3.31 12.40 -12.88
C GLU A 206 -2.00 12.20 -13.65
N GLU A 207 -0.88 12.72 -13.12
CA GLU A 207 0.44 12.54 -13.73
C GLU A 207 0.83 11.06 -13.82
N LEU A 208 0.55 10.28 -12.77
CA LEU A 208 0.77 8.84 -12.77
C LEU A 208 -0.02 8.16 -13.87
N THR A 209 -1.29 8.52 -14.03
CA THR A 209 -2.16 7.99 -15.09
C THR A 209 -1.58 8.24 -16.48
N ASP A 210 -1.21 9.47 -16.78
CA ASP A 210 -0.70 9.84 -18.10
C ASP A 210 0.62 9.12 -18.41
N LYS A 211 1.51 8.99 -17.45
CA LYS A 211 2.76 8.24 -17.58
C LYS A 211 2.51 6.74 -17.81
N LEU A 212 1.59 6.14 -17.08
CA LEU A 212 1.24 4.72 -17.22
C LEU A 212 0.59 4.43 -18.58
N LEU A 213 -0.32 5.29 -19.04
CA LEU A 213 -0.93 5.17 -20.37
C LEU A 213 0.11 5.29 -21.50
N ALA A 214 1.10 6.18 -21.36
CA ALA A 214 2.19 6.31 -22.30
C ALA A 214 3.07 5.05 -22.40
N CYS A 215 3.21 4.29 -21.29
CA CYS A 215 3.92 2.99 -21.29
C CYS A 215 3.20 1.94 -22.14
N ARG A 216 1.85 2.01 -22.26
CA ARG A 216 1.06 1.05 -23.04
C ARG A 216 1.01 1.40 -24.52
N ALA A 217 0.96 2.69 -24.87
CA ALA A 217 0.83 3.14 -26.25
C ALA A 217 2.07 2.86 -27.12
N ASN A 218 3.21 2.58 -26.52
CA ASN A 218 4.50 2.38 -27.21
C ASN A 218 4.91 0.90 -27.34
N GLY A 219 4.04 -0.03 -27.08
CA GLY A 219 4.20 -1.49 -27.26
C GLY A 219 3.27 -2.03 -28.30
#